data_d204f17f19440f868db53cfc8865b491
#
_entry.id   d204f17f19440f868db53cfc8865b491
#
_cell.length_a   1.000
_cell.length_b   1.000
_cell.length_c   1.000
_cell.angle_alpha   90.00
_cell.angle_beta   90.00
_cell.angle_gamma   90.00
#
_symmetry.space_group_name_H-M   'P 1'
#
loop_
_entity.id
_entity.type
_entity.pdbx_description
1 polymer ?
#
loop_
_entity_poly.entity_id
_entity_poly.type
_entity_poly.pdbx_seq_one_letter_code
_entity_poly.pdbx_strand_id
1 'polypeptide(L)'
;MKIRYVTLLAAIAGLMAACGNDRKVEPDPSLKEAASGKFLMGVALNVRQAAGQDTCASKVVKRHFNSIVAENCMKCEVIHPEEDHFDFTEADRLVRFGEENDMAVIGHCLIWHSQLASWFCVDEQGKTVSADILKERIKKHIQTIVTHYKGRIKGWDVLNEAIESDGSWRKSPFYEILGEEYIPLIFQYAHEADPEAELYYNDYGMDGKAKRDKVVELVKMLKDRGLRLDAVGMQGHMGMDYPSVSGFE
;
A
#
# COMPACT_ATOMS: atom_id res chain seq x y z
N MET A 1 -16.85 52.43 -61.46
CA MET A 1 -15.61 52.03 -60.71
C MET A 1 -15.89 51.92 -59.23
N LYS A 2 -16.95 51.21 -58.81
CA LYS A 2 -17.35 51.03 -57.42
C LYS A 2 -17.61 49.55 -57.02
N ILE A 3 -17.54 48.61 -57.97
CA ILE A 3 -17.87 47.17 -57.70
C ILE A 3 -16.65 46.32 -57.38
N ARG A 4 -15.43 46.79 -57.68
CA ARG A 4 -14.19 45.98 -57.46
C ARG A 4 -13.65 45.95 -55.99
N TYR A 5 -14.10 46.88 -55.14
CA TYR A 5 -13.65 46.98 -53.76
C TYR A 5 -14.48 46.16 -52.77
N VAL A 6 -15.73 45.85 -53.10
CA VAL A 6 -16.62 45.08 -52.21
C VAL A 6 -16.29 43.58 -52.24
N THR A 7 -15.83 43.07 -53.38
CA THR A 7 -15.43 41.66 -53.51
C THR A 7 -14.10 41.35 -52.85
N LEU A 8 -13.19 42.34 -52.75
CA LEU A 8 -11.90 42.14 -52.09
C LEU A 8 -12.03 42.14 -50.55
N LEU A 9 -12.94 42.92 -49.98
CA LEU A 9 -13.22 42.96 -48.54
C LEU A 9 -13.95 41.69 -48.05
N ALA A 10 -14.81 41.09 -48.87
CA ALA A 10 -15.47 39.81 -48.53
C ALA A 10 -14.48 38.62 -48.56
N ALA A 11 -13.45 38.64 -49.42
CA ALA A 11 -12.43 37.60 -49.47
C ALA A 11 -11.44 37.65 -48.28
N ILE A 12 -11.15 38.87 -47.78
CA ILE A 12 -10.26 39.03 -46.60
C ILE A 12 -11.00 38.69 -45.30
N ALA A 13 -12.29 38.96 -45.19
CA ALA A 13 -13.11 38.55 -44.03
C ALA A 13 -13.30 37.02 -43.97
N GLY A 14 -13.35 36.32 -45.12
CA GLY A 14 -13.42 34.87 -45.21
C GLY A 14 -12.11 34.17 -44.80
N LEU A 15 -10.94 34.78 -45.03
CA LEU A 15 -9.63 34.22 -44.63
C LEU A 15 -9.32 34.39 -43.14
N MET A 16 -9.89 35.37 -42.47
CA MET A 16 -9.70 35.56 -41.01
C MET A 16 -10.61 34.66 -40.16
N ALA A 17 -11.66 34.10 -40.72
CA ALA A 17 -12.53 33.15 -40.03
C ALA A 17 -11.98 31.69 -40.04
N ALA A 18 -10.93 31.41 -40.82
CA ALA A 18 -10.35 30.07 -40.93
C ALA A 18 -9.15 29.80 -39.96
N CYS A 19 -8.69 30.82 -39.20
CA CYS A 19 -7.55 30.68 -38.27
C CYS A 19 -7.95 30.55 -36.80
N GLY A 20 -9.23 30.28 -36.50
CA GLY A 20 -9.73 30.13 -35.13
C GLY A 20 -10.20 28.72 -34.81
N ASN A 21 -9.51 27.68 -35.30
CA ASN A 21 -9.72 26.35 -34.77
C ASN A 21 -8.71 26.12 -33.61
N ASP A 22 -8.91 26.85 -32.50
CA ASP A 22 -8.38 26.48 -31.23
C ASP A 22 -8.94 25.06 -30.91
N ARG A 23 -8.29 24.02 -31.43
CA ARG A 23 -8.50 22.70 -30.89
C ARG A 23 -8.13 22.82 -29.42
N LYS A 24 -9.12 22.89 -28.53
CA LYS A 24 -8.92 22.64 -27.12
C LYS A 24 -8.21 21.30 -27.07
N VAL A 25 -6.93 21.34 -26.82
CA VAL A 25 -6.17 20.13 -26.51
C VAL A 25 -6.74 19.69 -25.16
N GLU A 26 -7.61 18.68 -25.19
CA GLU A 26 -8.06 18.06 -23.95
C GLU A 26 -6.81 17.58 -23.22
N PRO A 27 -6.66 17.90 -21.95
CA PRO A 27 -5.50 17.44 -21.20
C PRO A 27 -5.47 15.90 -21.21
N ASP A 28 -4.29 15.35 -21.34
CA ASP A 28 -4.11 13.89 -21.24
C ASP A 28 -4.79 13.36 -19.98
N PRO A 29 -5.46 12.19 -20.05
CA PRO A 29 -6.11 11.60 -18.91
C PRO A 29 -5.08 11.32 -17.80
N SER A 30 -5.48 11.49 -16.56
CA SER A 30 -4.65 11.09 -15.41
C SER A 30 -4.48 9.56 -15.38
N LEU A 31 -3.48 9.07 -14.64
CA LEU A 31 -3.24 7.63 -14.52
C LEU A 31 -4.47 6.89 -13.95
N LYS A 32 -5.10 7.45 -12.92
CA LYS A 32 -6.32 6.86 -12.32
C LYS A 32 -7.50 6.82 -13.29
N GLU A 33 -7.63 7.80 -14.18
CA GLU A 33 -8.66 7.80 -15.23
C GLU A 33 -8.35 6.77 -16.31
N ALA A 34 -7.10 6.68 -16.77
CA ALA A 34 -6.67 5.69 -17.74
C ALA A 34 -6.79 4.23 -17.22
N ALA A 35 -6.65 4.03 -15.90
CA ALA A 35 -6.80 2.73 -15.22
C ALA A 35 -8.23 2.45 -14.76
N SER A 36 -9.17 3.40 -14.94
CA SER A 36 -10.54 3.28 -14.43
C SER A 36 -11.23 1.99 -14.86
N GLY A 37 -11.88 1.32 -13.90
CA GLY A 37 -12.56 0.04 -14.12
C GLY A 37 -11.63 -1.17 -14.25
N LYS A 38 -10.30 -0.99 -14.12
CA LYS A 38 -9.31 -2.08 -14.19
C LYS A 38 -8.63 -2.33 -12.86
N PHE A 39 -8.01 -1.28 -12.28
CA PHE A 39 -7.30 -1.33 -11.00
C PHE A 39 -7.12 0.07 -10.42
N LEU A 40 -6.78 0.14 -9.13
CA LEU A 40 -6.43 1.40 -8.48
C LEU A 40 -4.97 1.78 -8.78
N MET A 41 -4.75 3.06 -9.08
CA MET A 41 -3.40 3.61 -9.15
C MET A 41 -2.98 4.06 -7.76
N GLY A 42 -1.98 3.39 -7.19
CA GLY A 42 -1.50 3.64 -5.83
C GLY A 42 -0.17 4.37 -5.79
N VAL A 43 0.10 5.04 -4.66
CA VAL A 43 1.39 5.65 -4.35
C VAL A 43 1.69 5.60 -2.86
N ALA A 44 2.95 5.34 -2.50
CA ALA A 44 3.42 5.45 -1.12
C ALA A 44 3.69 6.92 -0.77
N LEU A 45 3.25 7.35 0.43
CA LEU A 45 3.44 8.71 0.92
C LEU A 45 4.23 8.71 2.23
N ASN A 46 5.21 9.60 2.31
CA ASN A 46 5.82 9.94 3.59
C ASN A 46 5.00 11.00 4.36
N VAL A 47 5.37 11.21 5.62
CA VAL A 47 4.62 12.11 6.53
C VAL A 47 4.52 13.55 6.03
N ARG A 48 5.56 14.07 5.35
CA ARG A 48 5.56 15.44 4.80
C ARG A 48 4.59 15.58 3.62
N GLN A 49 4.53 14.55 2.77
CA GLN A 49 3.61 14.50 1.64
C GLN A 49 2.15 14.37 2.11
N ALA A 50 1.90 13.47 3.06
CA ALA A 50 0.58 13.33 3.69
C ALA A 50 0.13 14.59 4.44
N ALA A 51 1.06 15.34 5.04
CA ALA A 51 0.80 16.63 5.69
C ALA A 51 0.62 17.80 4.71
N GLY A 52 0.71 17.57 3.39
CA GLY A 52 0.59 18.63 2.37
C GLY A 52 1.76 19.62 2.33
N GLN A 53 2.88 19.31 2.99
CA GLN A 53 4.07 20.18 3.03
C GLN A 53 4.87 20.14 1.72
N ASP A 54 4.69 19.08 0.93
CA ASP A 54 5.22 18.98 -0.43
C ASP A 54 4.11 19.27 -1.44
N THR A 55 4.00 20.55 -1.82
CA THR A 55 2.94 21.01 -2.73
C THR A 55 3.07 20.46 -4.15
N CYS A 56 4.29 20.13 -4.60
CA CYS A 56 4.52 19.54 -5.92
C CYS A 56 4.04 18.08 -5.92
N ALA A 57 4.45 17.28 -4.94
CA ALA A 57 3.98 15.91 -4.78
C ALA A 57 2.45 15.88 -4.61
N SER A 58 1.87 16.75 -3.78
CA SER A 58 0.41 16.79 -3.56
C SER A 58 -0.39 17.00 -4.85
N LYS A 59 0.08 17.84 -5.78
CA LYS A 59 -0.59 18.05 -7.08
C LYS A 59 -0.56 16.78 -7.93
N VAL A 60 0.58 16.11 -8.00
CA VAL A 60 0.76 14.85 -8.76
C VAL A 60 -0.09 13.74 -8.16
N VAL A 61 -0.04 13.57 -6.83
CA VAL A 61 -0.80 12.57 -6.10
C VAL A 61 -2.29 12.74 -6.34
N LYS A 62 -2.84 13.92 -6.09
CA LYS A 62 -4.28 14.19 -6.27
C LYS A 62 -4.76 14.01 -7.71
N ARG A 63 -3.92 14.34 -8.68
CA ARG A 63 -4.26 14.20 -10.10
C ARG A 63 -4.26 12.74 -10.55
N HIS A 64 -3.24 11.95 -10.17
CA HIS A 64 -2.93 10.70 -10.84
C HIS A 64 -3.30 9.44 -10.05
N PHE A 65 -3.50 9.55 -8.72
CA PHE A 65 -3.68 8.39 -7.86
C PHE A 65 -5.05 8.38 -7.17
N ASN A 66 -5.56 7.20 -6.89
CA ASN A 66 -6.78 6.94 -6.13
C ASN A 66 -6.60 5.87 -5.06
N SER A 67 -5.35 5.52 -4.74
CA SER A 67 -4.97 4.71 -3.60
C SER A 67 -3.66 5.22 -3.01
N ILE A 68 -3.51 5.13 -1.69
CA ILE A 68 -2.29 5.52 -0.98
C ILE A 68 -1.92 4.47 0.06
N VAL A 69 -0.62 4.39 0.36
CA VAL A 69 -0.06 3.57 1.41
C VAL A 69 0.98 4.37 2.19
N ALA A 70 1.15 4.06 3.48
CA ALA A 70 2.18 4.69 4.31
C ALA A 70 3.58 4.20 3.91
N GLU A 71 4.53 5.12 3.72
CA GLU A 71 5.94 4.73 3.56
C GLU A 71 6.50 4.14 4.87
N ASN A 72 6.26 4.79 6.02
CA ASN A 72 6.80 4.35 7.31
C ASN A 72 5.86 4.52 8.51
N CYS A 73 4.95 5.49 8.51
CA CYS A 73 4.24 5.91 9.72
C CYS A 73 3.27 4.86 10.32
N MET A 74 2.98 3.77 9.61
CA MET A 74 2.18 2.66 10.13
C MET A 74 3.03 1.45 10.54
N LYS A 75 4.36 1.50 10.42
CA LYS A 75 5.25 0.42 10.85
C LYS A 75 5.38 0.38 12.36
N CYS A 76 5.61 -0.81 12.91
CA CYS A 76 5.53 -1.07 14.35
C CYS A 76 6.36 -0.09 15.20
N GLU A 77 7.62 0.16 14.82
CA GLU A 77 8.49 1.08 15.59
C GLU A 77 7.99 2.52 15.67
N VAL A 78 7.08 2.93 14.76
CA VAL A 78 6.49 4.28 14.72
C VAL A 78 5.13 4.30 15.39
N ILE A 79 4.23 3.40 15.00
CA ILE A 79 2.84 3.43 15.48
C ILE A 79 2.65 2.81 16.86
N HIS A 80 3.60 1.93 17.31
CA HIS A 80 3.57 1.25 18.61
C HIS A 80 4.98 1.22 19.21
N PRO A 81 5.58 2.40 19.50
CA PRO A 81 6.98 2.52 19.90
C PRO A 81 7.29 1.91 21.28
N GLU A 82 6.34 1.86 22.19
CA GLU A 82 6.45 1.30 23.53
C GLU A 82 5.27 0.37 23.82
N GLU A 83 5.43 -0.64 24.67
CA GLU A 83 4.46 -1.73 24.91
C GLU A 83 3.03 -1.26 25.23
N ASP A 84 2.90 -0.15 25.95
CA ASP A 84 1.62 0.42 26.37
C ASP A 84 1.28 1.74 25.68
N HIS A 85 2.07 2.13 24.67
CA HIS A 85 1.88 3.40 23.98
C HIS A 85 1.75 3.23 22.47
N PHE A 86 0.64 3.77 21.93
CA PHE A 86 0.38 3.87 20.49
C PHE A 86 0.42 5.34 20.06
N ASP A 87 1.17 5.64 19.00
CA ASP A 87 1.19 6.97 18.37
C ASP A 87 0.55 6.91 16.98
N PHE A 88 -0.69 7.33 16.90
CA PHE A 88 -1.45 7.40 15.65
C PHE A 88 -1.29 8.72 14.90
N THR A 89 -0.53 9.68 15.44
CA THR A 89 -0.49 11.08 14.95
C THR A 89 -0.22 11.18 13.46
N GLU A 90 0.82 10.54 12.96
CA GLU A 90 1.21 10.63 11.55
C GLU A 90 0.38 9.69 10.66
N ALA A 91 0.00 8.53 11.16
CA ALA A 91 -0.87 7.59 10.46
C ALA A 91 -2.28 8.18 10.29
N ASP A 92 -2.83 8.87 11.29
CA ASP A 92 -4.12 9.58 11.20
C ASP A 92 -4.10 10.69 10.14
N ARG A 93 -2.97 11.39 9.98
CA ARG A 93 -2.83 12.39 8.90
C ARG A 93 -2.90 11.76 7.54
N LEU A 94 -2.23 10.63 7.34
CA LEU A 94 -2.25 9.91 6.08
C LEU A 94 -3.65 9.39 5.76
N VAL A 95 -4.34 8.78 6.73
CA VAL A 95 -5.70 8.28 6.55
C VAL A 95 -6.65 9.42 6.21
N ARG A 96 -6.58 10.54 6.94
CA ARG A 96 -7.37 11.75 6.66
C ARG A 96 -7.08 12.29 5.27
N PHE A 97 -5.82 12.35 4.84
CA PHE A 97 -5.48 12.77 3.47
C PHE A 97 -6.14 11.88 2.42
N GLY A 98 -6.19 10.56 2.64
CA GLY A 98 -6.91 9.62 1.78
C GLY A 98 -8.40 9.93 1.72
N GLU A 99 -9.04 10.08 2.87
CA GLU A 99 -10.48 10.39 3.00
C GLU A 99 -10.84 11.73 2.32
N GLU A 100 -10.07 12.79 2.57
CA GLU A 100 -10.29 14.12 1.98
C GLU A 100 -10.13 14.17 0.46
N ASN A 101 -9.48 13.17 -0.14
CA ASN A 101 -9.20 13.11 -1.58
C ASN A 101 -9.82 11.88 -2.27
N ASP A 102 -10.79 11.21 -1.63
CA ASP A 102 -11.48 10.02 -2.15
C ASP A 102 -10.52 8.91 -2.60
N MET A 103 -9.46 8.66 -1.81
CA MET A 103 -8.46 7.64 -2.09
C MET A 103 -8.62 6.45 -1.15
N ALA A 104 -8.51 5.24 -1.70
CA ALA A 104 -8.38 4.04 -0.88
C ALA A 104 -7.07 4.07 -0.10
N VAL A 105 -7.12 3.77 1.19
CA VAL A 105 -5.93 3.68 2.05
C VAL A 105 -5.61 2.21 2.29
N ILE A 106 -4.35 1.83 2.06
CA ILE A 106 -3.81 0.52 2.39
C ILE A 106 -2.92 0.65 3.63
N GLY A 107 -3.15 -0.18 4.62
CA GLY A 107 -2.35 -0.22 5.84
C GLY A 107 -1.08 -1.06 5.65
N HIS A 108 0.08 -0.46 5.81
CA HIS A 108 1.37 -1.13 5.68
C HIS A 108 2.25 -0.84 6.88
N CYS A 109 2.55 -1.82 7.67
CA CYS A 109 2.08 -3.21 7.74
C CYS A 109 1.85 -3.59 9.22
N LEU A 110 1.06 -4.64 9.47
CA LEU A 110 0.79 -5.05 10.85
C LEU A 110 1.97 -5.82 11.44
N ILE A 111 2.45 -6.87 10.78
CA ILE A 111 3.57 -7.69 11.26
C ILE A 111 4.68 -7.77 10.21
N TRP A 112 5.86 -7.31 10.62
CA TRP A 112 7.08 -7.36 9.83
C TRP A 112 8.29 -7.52 10.76
N HIS A 113 9.31 -8.24 10.31
CA HIS A 113 10.54 -8.49 11.09
C HIS A 113 11.48 -7.27 11.14
N SER A 114 11.32 -6.32 10.20
CA SER A 114 12.08 -5.08 10.14
C SER A 114 11.25 -3.90 10.66
N GLN A 115 11.90 -2.82 11.05
CA GLN A 115 11.25 -1.65 11.69
C GLN A 115 10.26 -2.07 12.80
N LEU A 116 10.65 -3.11 13.54
CA LEU A 116 9.94 -3.63 14.71
C LEU A 116 10.39 -2.85 15.95
N ALA A 117 9.45 -2.46 16.81
CA ALA A 117 9.78 -1.82 18.07
C ALA A 117 10.65 -2.74 18.96
N SER A 118 11.68 -2.19 19.58
CA SER A 118 12.73 -2.95 20.26
C SER A 118 12.22 -3.82 21.42
N TRP A 119 11.12 -3.44 22.04
CA TRP A 119 10.48 -4.14 23.16
C TRP A 119 9.67 -5.38 22.72
N PHE A 120 9.28 -5.47 21.44
CA PHE A 120 8.18 -6.34 20.99
C PHE A 120 8.43 -7.84 21.27
N CYS A 121 9.65 -8.31 21.06
CA CYS A 121 10.02 -9.71 21.23
C CYS A 121 10.95 -9.99 22.42
N VAL A 122 11.24 -8.98 23.24
CA VAL A 122 12.13 -9.10 24.40
C VAL A 122 11.49 -8.53 25.68
N ASP A 123 11.99 -8.95 26.83
CA ASP A 123 11.64 -8.37 28.13
C ASP A 123 12.54 -7.16 28.46
N GLU A 124 12.32 -6.55 29.62
CA GLU A 124 13.11 -5.40 30.10
C GLU A 124 14.61 -5.68 30.25
N GLN A 125 15.00 -6.94 30.35
CA GLN A 125 16.38 -7.40 30.43
C GLN A 125 16.98 -7.71 29.05
N GLY A 126 16.21 -7.53 27.96
CA GLY A 126 16.62 -7.83 26.58
C GLY A 126 16.59 -9.32 26.26
N LYS A 127 15.98 -10.15 27.11
CA LYS A 127 15.82 -11.59 26.87
C LYS A 127 14.54 -11.86 26.08
N THR A 128 14.59 -12.81 25.17
CA THR A 128 13.42 -13.27 24.40
C THR A 128 12.25 -13.64 25.31
N VAL A 129 11.07 -13.10 25.03
CA VAL A 129 9.84 -13.39 25.78
C VAL A 129 9.29 -14.79 25.48
N SER A 130 8.41 -15.29 26.36
CA SER A 130 7.71 -16.56 26.13
C SER A 130 6.72 -16.46 24.97
N ALA A 131 6.35 -17.62 24.40
CA ALA A 131 5.35 -17.72 23.35
C ALA A 131 4.01 -17.08 23.74
N ASP A 132 3.58 -17.23 24.98
CA ASP A 132 2.30 -16.67 25.44
C ASP A 132 2.34 -15.14 25.53
N ILE A 133 3.42 -14.56 26.05
CA ILE A 133 3.61 -13.10 26.06
C ILE A 133 3.62 -12.55 24.64
N LEU A 134 4.35 -13.19 23.71
CA LEU A 134 4.39 -12.72 22.33
C LEU A 134 3.01 -12.79 21.64
N LYS A 135 2.22 -13.83 21.87
CA LYS A 135 0.85 -13.93 21.35
C LYS A 135 -0.03 -12.78 21.84
N GLU A 136 0.04 -12.46 23.14
CA GLU A 136 -0.74 -11.34 23.70
C GLU A 136 -0.28 -9.99 23.13
N ARG A 137 1.03 -9.77 22.97
CA ARG A 137 1.56 -8.55 22.34
C ARG A 137 1.12 -8.41 20.89
N ILE A 138 1.20 -9.47 20.10
CA ILE A 138 0.72 -9.52 18.71
C ILE A 138 -0.78 -9.20 18.66
N LYS A 139 -1.57 -9.85 19.50
CA LYS A 139 -3.01 -9.64 19.56
C LYS A 139 -3.36 -8.18 19.89
N LYS A 140 -2.76 -7.64 20.94
CA LYS A 140 -2.96 -6.24 21.36
C LYS A 140 -2.57 -5.27 20.24
N HIS A 141 -1.40 -5.48 19.60
CA HIS A 141 -0.91 -4.66 18.51
C HIS A 141 -1.91 -4.62 17.34
N ILE A 142 -2.25 -5.80 16.81
CA ILE A 142 -3.14 -5.92 15.66
C ILE A 142 -4.53 -5.37 15.97
N GLN A 143 -5.14 -5.82 17.08
CA GLN A 143 -6.51 -5.43 17.41
C GLN A 143 -6.63 -3.92 17.69
N THR A 144 -5.65 -3.32 18.36
CA THR A 144 -5.66 -1.88 18.62
C THR A 144 -5.58 -1.08 17.33
N ILE A 145 -4.63 -1.39 16.45
CA ILE A 145 -4.42 -0.66 15.19
C ILE A 145 -5.60 -0.85 14.24
N VAL A 146 -6.00 -2.09 14.00
CA VAL A 146 -7.08 -2.40 13.06
C VAL A 146 -8.41 -1.83 13.53
N THR A 147 -8.71 -1.90 14.84
CA THR A 147 -9.93 -1.31 15.41
C THR A 147 -9.92 0.23 15.30
N HIS A 148 -8.78 0.88 15.53
CA HIS A 148 -8.64 2.33 15.39
C HIS A 148 -9.00 2.83 13.98
N TYR A 149 -8.65 2.04 12.96
CA TYR A 149 -8.92 2.38 11.55
C TYR A 149 -10.10 1.62 10.94
N LYS A 150 -10.91 0.95 11.73
CA LYS A 150 -12.05 0.17 11.24
C LYS A 150 -12.96 0.97 10.31
N GLY A 151 -13.21 0.44 9.11
CA GLY A 151 -14.02 1.07 8.07
C GLY A 151 -13.37 2.25 7.35
N ARG A 152 -12.10 2.60 7.68
CA ARG A 152 -11.34 3.70 7.07
C ARG A 152 -10.17 3.21 6.20
N ILE A 153 -9.71 1.99 6.43
CA ILE A 153 -8.65 1.33 5.65
C ILE A 153 -9.28 0.24 4.80
N LYS A 154 -8.99 0.26 3.50
CA LYS A 154 -9.50 -0.73 2.55
C LYS A 154 -8.97 -2.13 2.84
N GLY A 155 -7.70 -2.25 3.19
CA GLY A 155 -7.06 -3.52 3.48
C GLY A 155 -5.68 -3.35 4.10
N TRP A 156 -5.17 -4.43 4.71
CA TRP A 156 -3.93 -4.45 5.45
C TRP A 156 -2.93 -5.45 4.88
N ASP A 157 -1.69 -5.02 4.72
CA ASP A 157 -0.56 -5.94 4.68
C ASP A 157 -0.40 -6.54 6.09
N VAL A 158 -1.08 -7.68 6.33
CA VAL A 158 -1.10 -8.34 7.65
C VAL A 158 0.26 -8.91 7.98
N LEU A 159 0.89 -9.53 6.99
CA LEU A 159 2.23 -10.11 7.09
C LEU A 159 3.09 -9.65 5.93
N ASN A 160 4.25 -9.08 6.28
CA ASN A 160 5.23 -8.62 5.30
C ASN A 160 6.50 -9.47 5.36
N GLU A 161 6.93 -10.02 4.21
CA GLU A 161 8.25 -10.62 3.97
C GLU A 161 8.60 -11.80 4.89
N ALA A 162 7.71 -12.77 5.02
CA ALA A 162 7.94 -13.95 5.87
C ALA A 162 8.73 -15.09 5.19
N ILE A 163 9.03 -14.98 3.90
CA ILE A 163 9.64 -16.05 3.10
C ILE A 163 10.98 -15.57 2.53
N GLU A 164 12.01 -16.41 2.65
CA GLU A 164 13.32 -16.15 2.05
C GLU A 164 13.34 -16.49 0.55
N SER A 165 14.37 -16.03 -0.16
CA SER A 165 14.48 -16.23 -1.62
C SER A 165 14.60 -17.70 -2.02
N ASP A 166 15.06 -18.56 -1.12
CA ASP A 166 15.16 -20.02 -1.32
C ASP A 166 13.86 -20.78 -1.02
N GLY A 167 12.80 -20.07 -0.62
CA GLY A 167 11.50 -20.65 -0.25
C GLY A 167 11.42 -21.14 1.19
N SER A 168 12.42 -20.93 2.02
CA SER A 168 12.34 -21.21 3.45
C SER A 168 11.59 -20.12 4.20
N TRP A 169 11.03 -20.46 5.38
CA TRP A 169 10.50 -19.44 6.28
C TRP A 169 11.63 -18.56 6.82
N ARG A 170 11.41 -17.25 6.78
CA ARG A 170 12.33 -16.29 7.42
C ARG A 170 12.41 -16.53 8.91
N LYS A 171 13.65 -16.66 9.41
CA LYS A 171 13.93 -16.81 10.83
C LYS A 171 13.78 -15.48 11.59
N SER A 172 12.59 -14.88 11.46
CA SER A 172 12.24 -13.70 12.22
C SER A 172 12.06 -13.99 13.72
N PRO A 173 12.10 -13.00 14.61
CA PRO A 173 11.81 -13.22 16.03
C PRO A 173 10.45 -13.89 16.28
N PHE A 174 9.45 -13.59 15.45
CA PHE A 174 8.13 -14.23 15.52
C PHE A 174 8.21 -15.73 15.23
N TYR A 175 8.94 -16.07 14.17
CA TYR A 175 9.13 -17.47 13.78
C TYR A 175 9.97 -18.25 14.81
N GLU A 176 11.03 -17.64 15.33
CA GLU A 176 11.91 -18.29 16.33
C GLU A 176 11.16 -18.63 17.62
N ILE A 177 10.18 -17.81 18.02
CA ILE A 177 9.41 -17.99 19.25
C ILE A 177 8.17 -18.85 19.03
N LEU A 178 7.45 -18.68 17.93
CA LEU A 178 6.14 -19.28 17.70
C LEU A 178 6.09 -20.33 16.58
N GLY A 179 7.19 -20.48 15.81
CA GLY A 179 7.17 -21.32 14.61
C GLY A 179 6.20 -20.77 13.57
N GLU A 180 5.70 -21.62 12.68
CA GLU A 180 4.76 -21.24 11.63
C GLU A 180 3.38 -20.79 12.18
N GLU A 181 3.06 -21.17 13.40
CA GLU A 181 1.73 -20.91 13.98
C GLU A 181 1.44 -19.42 14.24
N TYR A 182 2.46 -18.53 14.22
CA TYR A 182 2.20 -17.10 14.30
C TYR A 182 1.43 -16.59 13.07
N ILE A 183 1.61 -17.21 11.89
CA ILE A 183 1.01 -16.75 10.63
C ILE A 183 -0.53 -16.84 10.69
N PRO A 184 -1.16 -17.99 10.95
CA PRO A 184 -2.61 -18.05 11.06
C PRO A 184 -3.16 -17.16 12.18
N LEU A 185 -2.45 -17.01 13.31
CA LEU A 185 -2.89 -16.17 14.41
C LEU A 185 -3.03 -14.69 14.02
N ILE A 186 -2.07 -14.13 13.28
CA ILE A 186 -2.12 -12.72 12.91
C ILE A 186 -3.26 -12.43 11.91
N PHE A 187 -3.53 -13.33 10.97
CA PHE A 187 -4.67 -13.20 10.05
C PHE A 187 -6.01 -13.33 10.78
N GLN A 188 -6.10 -14.24 11.75
CA GLN A 188 -7.28 -14.37 12.60
C GLN A 188 -7.52 -13.06 13.39
N TYR A 189 -6.52 -12.53 14.08
CA TYR A 189 -6.65 -11.31 14.88
C TYR A 189 -7.02 -10.08 14.04
N ALA A 190 -6.47 -9.96 12.84
CA ALA A 190 -6.82 -8.88 11.92
C ALA A 190 -8.28 -8.98 11.46
N HIS A 191 -8.74 -10.18 11.07
CA HIS A 191 -10.12 -10.42 10.69
C HIS A 191 -11.11 -10.19 11.82
N GLU A 192 -10.80 -10.63 13.04
CA GLU A 192 -11.63 -10.40 14.22
C GLU A 192 -11.82 -8.92 14.53
N ALA A 193 -10.78 -8.11 14.32
CA ALA A 193 -10.82 -6.66 14.59
C ALA A 193 -11.65 -5.88 13.54
N ASP A 194 -11.47 -6.20 12.25
CA ASP A 194 -12.26 -5.63 11.15
C ASP A 194 -12.57 -6.70 10.10
N PRO A 195 -13.77 -7.32 10.16
CA PRO A 195 -14.18 -8.33 9.19
C PRO A 195 -14.35 -7.82 7.75
N GLU A 196 -14.49 -6.51 7.55
CA GLU A 196 -14.73 -5.92 6.24
C GLU A 196 -13.42 -5.54 5.52
N ALA A 197 -12.33 -5.27 6.27
CA ALA A 197 -11.04 -4.96 5.68
C ALA A 197 -10.48 -6.15 4.89
N GLU A 198 -9.91 -5.87 3.72
CA GLU A 198 -9.18 -6.89 2.97
C GLU A 198 -7.85 -7.23 3.66
N LEU A 199 -7.41 -8.50 3.62
CA LEU A 199 -6.20 -8.98 4.28
C LEU A 199 -5.19 -9.48 3.25
N TYR A 200 -3.94 -9.02 3.33
CA TYR A 200 -2.90 -9.30 2.35
C TYR A 200 -1.67 -9.94 2.97
N TYR A 201 -1.02 -10.79 2.19
CA TYR A 201 0.38 -11.15 2.36
C TYR A 201 1.21 -10.35 1.35
N ASN A 202 2.28 -9.69 1.76
CA ASN A 202 3.10 -8.85 0.89
C ASN A 202 4.57 -9.26 0.94
N ASP A 203 5.23 -9.41 -0.23
CA ASP A 203 6.62 -9.83 -0.29
C ASP A 203 7.31 -9.39 -1.60
N TYR A 204 8.64 -9.45 -1.63
CA TYR A 204 9.49 -9.17 -2.78
C TYR A 204 10.03 -10.46 -3.42
N GLY A 205 10.68 -10.34 -4.59
CA GLY A 205 11.41 -11.43 -5.23
C GLY A 205 10.52 -12.62 -5.65
N MET A 206 9.24 -12.39 -5.92
CA MET A 206 8.32 -13.43 -6.34
C MET A 206 8.49 -13.87 -7.81
N ASP A 207 9.41 -13.29 -8.53
CA ASP A 207 9.92 -13.81 -9.79
C ASP A 207 10.72 -15.12 -9.58
N GLY A 208 11.24 -15.36 -8.36
CA GLY A 208 11.90 -16.60 -7.95
C GLY A 208 10.92 -17.75 -7.71
N LYS A 209 11.09 -18.89 -8.45
CA LYS A 209 10.19 -20.04 -8.36
C LYS A 209 10.02 -20.60 -6.95
N ALA A 210 11.13 -20.77 -6.21
CA ALA A 210 11.09 -21.35 -4.86
C ALA A 210 10.23 -20.51 -3.92
N LYS A 211 10.37 -19.19 -3.98
CA LYS A 211 9.59 -18.26 -3.17
C LYS A 211 8.12 -18.26 -3.58
N ARG A 212 7.80 -18.24 -4.89
CA ARG A 212 6.41 -18.35 -5.37
C ARG A 212 5.73 -19.62 -4.90
N ASP A 213 6.41 -20.77 -4.98
CA ASP A 213 5.86 -22.04 -4.53
C ASP A 213 5.52 -21.98 -3.03
N LYS A 214 6.41 -21.38 -2.22
CA LYS A 214 6.17 -21.20 -0.78
C LYS A 214 5.04 -20.22 -0.48
N VAL A 215 4.89 -19.15 -1.25
CA VAL A 215 3.72 -18.24 -1.15
C VAL A 215 2.42 -19.00 -1.45
N VAL A 216 2.41 -19.88 -2.45
CA VAL A 216 1.23 -20.73 -2.74
C VAL A 216 0.92 -21.67 -1.57
N GLU A 217 1.95 -22.24 -0.91
CA GLU A 217 1.75 -23.06 0.29
C GLU A 217 1.16 -22.24 1.44
N LEU A 218 1.65 -21.01 1.67
CA LEU A 218 1.10 -20.09 2.67
C LEU A 218 -0.37 -19.80 2.40
N VAL A 219 -0.72 -19.45 1.16
CA VAL A 219 -2.11 -19.20 0.76
C VAL A 219 -3.01 -20.41 1.02
N LYS A 220 -2.55 -21.61 0.63
CA LYS A 220 -3.27 -22.86 0.90
C LYS A 220 -3.45 -23.12 2.38
N MET A 221 -2.38 -22.99 3.18
CA MET A 221 -2.42 -23.17 4.62
C MET A 221 -3.48 -22.29 5.30
N LEU A 222 -3.55 -21.00 4.93
CA LEU A 222 -4.55 -20.09 5.48
C LEU A 222 -5.98 -20.47 5.05
N LYS A 223 -6.17 -20.80 3.77
CA LYS A 223 -7.48 -21.21 3.24
C LYS A 223 -7.96 -22.54 3.81
N ASP A 224 -7.09 -23.53 3.97
CA ASP A 224 -7.42 -24.84 4.56
C ASP A 224 -7.83 -24.70 6.02
N ARG A 225 -7.35 -23.68 6.72
CA ARG A 225 -7.76 -23.31 8.08
C ARG A 225 -9.02 -22.42 8.12
N GLY A 226 -9.63 -22.11 6.98
CA GLY A 226 -10.80 -21.24 6.89
C GLY A 226 -10.52 -19.77 7.20
N LEU A 227 -9.26 -19.33 7.11
CA LEU A 227 -8.84 -17.96 7.37
C LEU A 227 -8.92 -17.11 6.10
N ARG A 228 -9.25 -15.84 6.30
CA ARG A 228 -9.35 -14.86 5.22
C ARG A 228 -7.95 -14.44 4.74
N LEU A 229 -7.74 -14.51 3.44
CA LEU A 229 -6.66 -13.89 2.70
C LEU A 229 -7.22 -13.48 1.35
N ASP A 230 -7.25 -12.19 1.07
CA ASP A 230 -7.89 -11.61 -0.13
C ASP A 230 -6.91 -11.45 -1.28
N ALA A 231 -5.66 -11.09 -1.00
CA ALA A 231 -4.65 -10.89 -2.04
C ALA A 231 -3.21 -11.16 -1.57
N VAL A 232 -2.34 -11.31 -2.55
CA VAL A 232 -0.88 -11.35 -2.38
C VAL A 232 -0.29 -10.12 -3.06
N GLY A 233 0.42 -9.30 -2.29
CA GLY A 233 1.15 -8.14 -2.77
C GLY A 233 2.52 -8.53 -3.28
N MET A 234 2.84 -8.13 -4.51
CA MET A 234 4.15 -8.31 -5.14
C MET A 234 4.87 -6.96 -5.15
N GLN A 235 5.89 -6.79 -4.32
CA GLN A 235 6.54 -5.48 -4.14
C GLN A 235 7.23 -4.94 -5.40
N GLY A 236 7.59 -5.76 -6.35
CA GLY A 236 8.12 -5.31 -7.63
C GLY A 236 9.40 -4.46 -7.55
N HIS A 237 10.34 -4.79 -6.64
CA HIS A 237 11.65 -4.16 -6.58
C HIS A 237 12.49 -4.53 -7.81
N MET A 238 12.35 -3.74 -8.87
CA MET A 238 12.95 -4.02 -10.17
C MET A 238 14.17 -3.13 -10.42
N GLY A 239 15.22 -3.71 -10.99
CA GLY A 239 16.36 -3.00 -11.56
C GLY A 239 16.22 -2.83 -13.07
N MET A 240 17.24 -2.27 -13.72
CA MET A 240 17.25 -2.11 -15.17
C MET A 240 17.36 -3.47 -15.90
N ASP A 241 18.02 -4.44 -15.27
CA ASP A 241 18.30 -5.76 -15.85
C ASP A 241 17.67 -6.91 -15.05
N TYR A 242 16.80 -6.61 -14.08
CA TYR A 242 16.20 -7.60 -13.20
C TYR A 242 14.80 -7.16 -12.72
N PRO A 243 13.83 -8.08 -12.65
CA PRO A 243 13.86 -9.43 -13.24
C PRO A 243 13.81 -9.36 -14.77
N SER A 244 14.13 -10.46 -15.45
CA SER A 244 13.85 -10.57 -16.89
C SER A 244 12.34 -10.64 -17.12
N VAL A 245 11.86 -10.17 -18.27
CA VAL A 245 10.44 -10.23 -18.64
C VAL A 245 9.92 -11.67 -18.53
N SER A 246 10.65 -12.64 -19.11
CA SER A 246 10.28 -14.06 -19.04
C SER A 246 10.36 -14.69 -17.64
N GLY A 247 11.10 -14.08 -16.72
CA GLY A 247 11.15 -14.51 -15.31
C GLY A 247 9.99 -13.97 -14.50
N PHE A 248 9.39 -12.86 -14.95
CA PHE A 248 8.27 -12.22 -14.27
C PHE A 248 6.91 -12.75 -14.75
N GLU A 249 6.81 -13.24 -16.01
CA GLU A 249 5.63 -13.90 -16.58
C GLU A 249 5.40 -15.30 -15.98
#